data_81faa32f3aa51ff57d4f77a82c91490c
#
_entry.id   81faa32f3aa51ff57d4f77a82c91490c
#
_cell.length_a   1.000
_cell.length_b   1.000
_cell.length_c   1.000
_cell.angle_alpha   90.00
_cell.angle_beta   90.00
_cell.angle_gamma   90.00
#
_symmetry.space_group_name_H-M   'P 1'
#
loop_
_entity.id
_entity.type
_entity.pdbx_description
1 polymer ?
#
loop_
_entity_poly.entity_id
_entity_poly.type
_entity_poly.pdbx_seq_one_letter_code
_entity_poly.pdbx_strand_id
1 'polypeptide(L)'
;VAAEATLGRTESGFSATIAGVRAQRGSAQSDLASVERDLGVIDVQISQNERQLVRAPRDGIVLSVQATDGTYLRPGSPICVVIPETDSRFVEIWLEGNDMPLLQSRVTKPDGSVIPGSPVRLQFEGWPAIQFVGWPSIAIGTFGGEVVFVDAAGDPSGKFRVVVAPSPDIVMKDGKPTKVEWPGERW
;
A
#
# COMPACT_ATOMS: atom_id res chain seq x y z
N VAL A 1 -53.86 -52.97 39.65
CA VAL A 1 -53.55 -51.94 40.67
C VAL A 1 -52.05 -51.90 40.97
N ALA A 2 -51.34 -53.05 41.25
CA ALA A 2 -49.95 -53.07 41.58
C ALA A 2 -49.05 -52.72 40.35
N ALA A 3 -49.38 -53.16 39.13
CA ALA A 3 -48.67 -52.91 37.90
C ALA A 3 -48.77 -51.44 37.45
N GLU A 4 -49.88 -50.81 37.66
CA GLU A 4 -50.07 -49.36 37.33
C GLU A 4 -49.26 -48.47 38.28
N ALA A 5 -49.19 -48.86 39.57
CA ALA A 5 -48.38 -48.13 40.54
C ALA A 5 -46.86 -48.23 40.27
N THR A 6 -46.38 -49.34 39.70
CA THR A 6 -44.99 -49.50 39.28
C THR A 6 -44.71 -48.72 38.01
N LEU A 7 -45.58 -48.71 37.03
CA LEU A 7 -45.46 -47.88 35.81
C LEU A 7 -45.39 -46.39 36.16
N GLY A 8 -46.28 -45.88 37.01
CA GLY A 8 -46.30 -44.49 37.42
C GLY A 8 -45.04 -44.08 38.20
N ARG A 9 -44.38 -44.97 38.94
CA ARG A 9 -43.05 -44.69 39.58
C ARG A 9 -41.90 -44.64 38.59
N THR A 10 -41.95 -45.54 37.62
CA THR A 10 -40.90 -45.51 36.56
C THR A 10 -41.02 -44.29 35.66
N GLU A 11 -42.24 -43.90 35.28
CA GLU A 11 -42.47 -42.67 34.50
C GLU A 11 -42.03 -41.40 35.24
N SER A 12 -42.35 -41.30 36.53
CA SER A 12 -41.88 -40.16 37.36
C SER A 12 -40.38 -40.16 37.54
N GLY A 13 -39.74 -41.33 37.67
CA GLY A 13 -38.29 -41.45 37.71
C GLY A 13 -37.60 -40.99 36.40
N PHE A 14 -38.15 -41.39 35.25
CA PHE A 14 -37.63 -40.94 33.95
C PHE A 14 -37.84 -39.44 33.72
N SER A 15 -39.01 -38.91 34.12
CA SER A 15 -39.28 -37.46 33.99
C SER A 15 -38.32 -36.64 34.87
N ALA A 16 -38.02 -37.10 36.09
CA ALA A 16 -37.05 -36.46 36.97
C ALA A 16 -35.63 -36.48 36.38
N THR A 17 -35.24 -37.62 35.79
CA THR A 17 -33.94 -37.77 35.14
C THR A 17 -33.82 -36.84 33.91
N ILE A 18 -34.84 -36.78 33.07
CA ILE A 18 -34.91 -35.88 31.92
C ILE A 18 -34.83 -34.42 32.35
N ALA A 19 -35.54 -34.05 33.42
CA ALA A 19 -35.50 -32.70 33.98
C ALA A 19 -34.09 -32.35 34.48
N GLY A 20 -33.40 -33.29 35.16
CA GLY A 20 -32.02 -33.15 35.61
C GLY A 20 -31.04 -32.93 34.45
N VAL A 21 -31.13 -33.76 33.40
CA VAL A 21 -30.27 -33.61 32.19
C VAL A 21 -30.55 -32.30 31.46
N ARG A 22 -31.82 -31.87 31.41
CA ARG A 22 -32.15 -30.56 30.82
C ARG A 22 -31.56 -29.38 31.60
N ALA A 23 -31.62 -29.47 32.93
CA ALA A 23 -30.99 -28.46 33.78
C ALA A 23 -29.47 -28.41 33.61
N GLN A 24 -28.80 -29.57 33.58
CA GLN A 24 -27.35 -29.64 33.28
C GLN A 24 -27.00 -29.09 31.92
N ARG A 25 -27.79 -29.40 30.90
CA ARG A 25 -27.60 -28.81 29.57
C ARG A 25 -27.75 -27.30 29.59
N GLY A 26 -28.75 -26.78 30.32
CA GLY A 26 -28.98 -25.35 30.48
C GLY A 26 -27.78 -24.63 31.13
N SER A 27 -27.24 -25.23 32.23
CA SER A 27 -26.05 -24.67 32.87
C SER A 27 -24.83 -24.69 31.94
N ALA A 28 -24.57 -25.83 31.27
CA ALA A 28 -23.47 -25.94 30.33
C ALA A 28 -23.59 -24.93 29.16
N GLN A 29 -24.80 -24.67 28.67
CA GLN A 29 -25.02 -23.63 27.65
C GLN A 29 -24.75 -22.22 28.20
N SER A 30 -25.12 -21.95 29.45
CA SER A 30 -24.84 -20.69 30.11
C SER A 30 -23.32 -20.48 30.31
N ASP A 31 -22.62 -21.54 30.74
CA ASP A 31 -21.16 -21.52 30.92
C ASP A 31 -20.45 -21.28 29.60
N LEU A 32 -20.90 -21.95 28.53
CA LEU A 32 -20.37 -21.77 27.19
C LEU A 32 -20.54 -20.31 26.72
N ALA A 33 -21.73 -19.74 26.90
CA ALA A 33 -22.01 -18.36 26.54
C ALA A 33 -21.20 -17.35 27.39
N SER A 34 -20.80 -17.68 28.61
CA SER A 34 -19.92 -16.85 29.42
C SER A 34 -18.48 -16.89 28.91
N VAL A 35 -17.95 -18.08 28.58
CA VAL A 35 -16.61 -18.27 28.02
C VAL A 35 -16.49 -17.58 26.66
N GLU A 36 -17.50 -17.65 25.80
CA GLU A 36 -17.50 -16.93 24.51
C GLU A 36 -17.43 -15.42 24.69
N ARG A 37 -18.12 -14.87 25.71
CA ARG A 37 -17.99 -13.44 26.04
C ARG A 37 -16.59 -13.07 26.54
N ASP A 38 -16.02 -13.90 27.40
CA ASP A 38 -14.68 -13.67 27.93
C ASP A 38 -13.61 -13.75 26.83
N LEU A 39 -13.74 -14.68 25.88
CA LEU A 39 -12.91 -14.73 24.69
C LEU A 39 -13.01 -13.44 23.86
N GLY A 40 -14.22 -12.92 23.67
CA GLY A 40 -14.41 -11.65 22.96
C GLY A 40 -13.71 -10.46 23.66
N VAL A 41 -13.71 -10.43 24.99
CA VAL A 41 -12.96 -9.39 25.74
C VAL A 41 -11.46 -9.54 25.57
N ILE A 42 -10.95 -10.78 25.62
CA ILE A 42 -9.52 -11.06 25.42
C ILE A 42 -9.07 -10.69 23.99
N ASP A 43 -9.87 -11.00 22.98
CA ASP A 43 -9.58 -10.65 21.59
C ASP A 43 -9.47 -9.12 21.38
N VAL A 44 -10.35 -8.36 22.05
CA VAL A 44 -10.29 -6.90 22.05
C VAL A 44 -8.98 -6.40 22.71
N GLN A 45 -8.59 -7.01 23.85
CA GLN A 45 -7.35 -6.65 24.55
C GLN A 45 -6.11 -6.98 23.70
N ILE A 46 -6.09 -8.14 23.05
CA ILE A 46 -5.00 -8.53 22.13
C ILE A 46 -4.89 -7.51 20.99
N SER A 47 -6.01 -7.19 20.36
CA SER A 47 -6.05 -6.20 19.27
C SER A 47 -5.60 -4.80 19.71
N GLN A 48 -5.88 -4.40 20.94
CA GLN A 48 -5.40 -3.14 21.50
C GLN A 48 -3.89 -3.16 21.74
N ASN A 49 -3.36 -4.26 22.26
CA ASN A 49 -1.93 -4.42 22.50
C ASN A 49 -1.12 -4.50 21.18
N GLU A 50 -1.65 -5.18 20.17
CA GLU A 50 -1.03 -5.24 18.84
C GLU A 50 -0.94 -3.86 18.19
N ARG A 51 -1.90 -3.00 18.42
CA ARG A 51 -1.88 -1.60 17.93
C ARG A 51 -0.82 -0.73 18.59
N GLN A 52 -0.28 -1.14 19.74
CA GLN A 52 0.83 -0.43 20.39
C GLN A 52 2.17 -0.70 19.72
N LEU A 53 2.29 -1.82 19.00
CA LEU A 53 3.49 -2.15 18.23
C LEU A 53 3.31 -1.76 16.77
N VAL A 54 3.87 -0.63 16.38
CA VAL A 54 3.86 -0.16 14.99
C VAL A 54 4.98 -0.85 14.23
N ARG A 55 4.62 -1.62 13.22
CA ARG A 55 5.55 -2.29 12.31
C ARG A 55 5.60 -1.60 10.97
N ALA A 56 6.78 -1.60 10.34
CA ALA A 56 6.90 -1.16 8.96
C ALA A 56 6.06 -2.06 8.04
N PRO A 57 5.23 -1.50 7.14
CA PRO A 57 4.37 -2.29 6.26
C PRO A 57 5.14 -3.05 5.18
N ARG A 58 6.41 -2.67 4.95
CA ARG A 58 7.32 -3.28 3.96
C ARG A 58 8.77 -2.96 4.30
N ASP A 59 9.68 -3.73 3.72
CA ASP A 59 11.11 -3.48 3.80
C ASP A 59 11.47 -2.18 3.05
N GLY A 60 12.47 -1.47 3.55
CA GLY A 60 12.88 -0.20 2.98
C GLY A 60 13.87 0.57 3.84
N ILE A 61 14.20 1.77 3.40
CA ILE A 61 15.13 2.67 4.09
C ILE A 61 14.32 3.74 4.83
N VAL A 62 14.64 3.97 6.11
CA VAL A 62 14.03 5.04 6.88
C VAL A 62 14.63 6.39 6.44
N LEU A 63 13.82 7.22 5.81
CA LEU A 63 14.25 8.55 5.33
C LEU A 63 14.29 9.55 6.48
N SER A 64 13.27 9.59 7.31
CA SER A 64 13.20 10.51 8.44
C SER A 64 12.44 9.87 9.60
N VAL A 65 12.88 10.17 10.82
CA VAL A 65 12.20 9.78 12.06
C VAL A 65 11.65 11.07 12.68
N GLN A 66 10.33 11.09 12.89
CA GLN A 66 9.63 12.27 13.47
C GLN A 66 9.29 12.06 14.94
N ALA A 67 9.23 10.80 15.39
CA ALA A 67 8.97 10.43 16.77
C ALA A 67 10.26 9.95 17.44
N THR A 68 10.60 10.54 18.59
CA THR A 68 11.72 10.13 19.44
C THR A 68 11.21 9.57 20.76
N ASP A 69 12.09 8.92 21.52
CA ASP A 69 11.76 8.41 22.85
C ASP A 69 11.13 9.50 23.72
N GLY A 70 10.03 9.16 24.38
CA GLY A 70 9.26 10.09 25.21
C GLY A 70 8.27 10.96 24.45
N THR A 71 8.20 10.90 23.13
CA THR A 71 7.22 11.64 22.36
C THR A 71 5.82 11.06 22.55
N TYR A 72 4.87 11.88 22.98
CA TYR A 72 3.46 11.48 23.03
C TYR A 72 2.85 11.46 21.64
N LEU A 73 2.45 10.27 21.20
CA LEU A 73 1.83 10.07 19.88
C LEU A 73 0.31 9.98 20.01
N ARG A 74 -0.39 10.66 19.12
CA ARG A 74 -1.83 10.52 18.93
C ARG A 74 -2.12 9.61 17.73
N PRO A 75 -3.29 8.96 17.66
CA PRO A 75 -3.70 8.28 16.46
C PRO A 75 -3.60 9.20 15.23
N GLY A 76 -2.90 8.75 14.19
CA GLY A 76 -2.63 9.55 13.00
C GLY A 76 -1.35 10.41 13.05
N SER A 77 -0.62 10.46 14.18
CA SER A 77 0.67 11.13 14.21
C SER A 77 1.70 10.37 13.36
N PRO A 78 2.46 11.06 12.49
CA PRO A 78 3.51 10.42 11.72
C PRO A 78 4.68 10.03 12.64
N ILE A 79 5.20 8.82 12.49
CA ILE A 79 6.31 8.28 13.27
C ILE A 79 7.62 8.37 12.48
N CYS A 80 7.61 7.84 11.27
CA CYS A 80 8.74 7.88 10.35
C CYS A 80 8.26 7.79 8.91
N VAL A 81 9.14 8.17 7.99
CA VAL A 81 8.94 7.97 6.55
C VAL A 81 9.86 6.85 6.10
N VAL A 82 9.27 5.81 5.51
CA VAL A 82 9.99 4.66 4.97
C VAL A 82 9.88 4.68 3.46
N ILE A 83 11.01 4.68 2.78
CA ILE A 83 11.07 4.52 1.32
C ILE A 83 11.26 3.03 1.04
N PRO A 84 10.37 2.39 0.27
CA PRO A 84 10.54 1.00 -0.09
C PRO A 84 11.79 0.82 -0.97
N GLU A 85 12.53 -0.24 -0.73
CA GLU A 85 13.61 -0.64 -1.63
C GLU A 85 12.98 -1.20 -2.91
N THR A 86 13.07 -0.42 -3.99
CA THR A 86 12.48 -0.76 -5.28
C THR A 86 13.36 -0.24 -6.41
N ASP A 87 13.45 -1.02 -7.47
CA ASP A 87 14.11 -0.61 -8.71
C ASP A 87 13.25 0.33 -9.56
N SER A 88 11.96 0.44 -9.21
CA SER A 88 11.03 1.32 -9.92
C SER A 88 11.22 2.75 -9.47
N ARG A 89 11.61 3.60 -10.39
CA ARG A 89 11.83 5.04 -10.16
C ARG A 89 10.92 5.84 -11.05
N PHE A 90 10.41 6.93 -10.48
CA PHE A 90 9.56 7.88 -11.19
C PHE A 90 9.98 9.29 -10.80
N VAL A 91 9.84 10.23 -11.73
CA VAL A 91 9.99 11.66 -11.47
C VAL A 91 8.63 12.31 -11.60
N GLU A 92 8.27 13.10 -10.60
CA GLU A 92 7.07 13.95 -10.65
C GLU A 92 7.49 15.36 -11.07
N ILE A 93 6.82 15.88 -12.09
CA ILE A 93 6.97 17.25 -12.55
C ILE A 93 5.62 17.96 -12.56
N TRP A 94 5.63 19.26 -12.36
CA TRP A 94 4.44 20.08 -12.31
C TRP A 94 4.46 21.06 -13.49
N LEU A 95 3.46 20.96 -14.36
CA LEU A 95 3.34 21.75 -15.57
C LEU A 95 2.13 22.67 -15.53
N GLU A 96 2.21 23.79 -16.22
CA GLU A 96 1.09 24.70 -16.36
C GLU A 96 0.02 24.14 -17.32
N GLY A 97 -1.24 24.49 -17.09
CA GLY A 97 -2.36 23.97 -17.88
C GLY A 97 -2.27 24.23 -19.37
N ASN A 98 -1.56 25.27 -19.80
CA ASN A 98 -1.36 25.60 -21.21
C ASN A 98 -0.51 24.56 -21.96
N ASP A 99 0.37 23.88 -21.25
CA ASP A 99 1.29 22.87 -21.83
C ASP A 99 0.67 21.47 -21.87
N MET A 100 -0.45 21.25 -21.14
CA MET A 100 -1.11 19.96 -21.00
C MET A 100 -1.58 19.34 -22.33
N PRO A 101 -2.13 20.10 -23.30
CA PRO A 101 -2.58 19.53 -24.57
C PRO A 101 -1.45 18.96 -25.43
N LEU A 102 -0.20 19.29 -25.12
CA LEU A 102 0.99 18.81 -25.84
C LEU A 102 1.48 17.46 -25.31
N LEU A 103 0.92 16.99 -24.18
CA LEU A 103 1.37 15.77 -23.52
C LEU A 103 0.40 14.62 -23.77
N GLN A 104 1.00 13.46 -24.04
CA GLN A 104 0.29 12.19 -24.11
C GLN A 104 0.83 11.26 -23.02
N SER A 105 -0.05 10.73 -22.19
CA SER A 105 0.30 9.67 -21.23
C SER A 105 0.38 8.32 -21.95
N ARG A 106 1.16 7.39 -21.38
CA ARG A 106 1.17 5.99 -21.83
C ARG A 106 -0.21 5.37 -21.66
N VAL A 107 -0.71 4.70 -22.68
CA VAL A 107 -2.01 4.02 -22.66
C VAL A 107 -1.82 2.55 -23.03
N THR A 108 -2.25 1.67 -22.15
CA THR A 108 -2.34 0.24 -22.45
C THR A 108 -3.76 -0.07 -22.92
N LYS A 109 -3.91 -0.52 -24.15
CA LYS A 109 -5.20 -0.90 -24.72
C LYS A 109 -5.66 -2.28 -24.21
N PRO A 110 -6.96 -2.59 -24.31
CA PRO A 110 -7.50 -3.89 -23.90
C PRO A 110 -6.90 -5.08 -24.66
N ASP A 111 -6.36 -4.86 -25.86
CA ASP A 111 -5.69 -5.84 -26.69
C ASP A 111 -4.23 -6.14 -26.26
N GLY A 112 -3.76 -5.46 -25.19
CA GLY A 112 -2.40 -5.55 -24.68
C GLY A 112 -1.38 -4.68 -25.41
N SER A 113 -1.78 -3.96 -26.47
CA SER A 113 -0.89 -3.02 -27.15
C SER A 113 -0.69 -1.76 -26.30
N VAL A 114 0.54 -1.22 -26.31
CA VAL A 114 0.90 -0.01 -25.56
C VAL A 114 1.14 1.13 -26.52
N ILE A 115 0.38 2.21 -26.34
CA ILE A 115 0.69 3.49 -26.97
C ILE A 115 1.68 4.21 -26.07
N PRO A 116 2.90 4.52 -26.54
CA PRO A 116 3.91 5.19 -25.74
C PRO A 116 3.44 6.62 -25.37
N GLY A 117 3.84 7.06 -24.20
CA GLY A 117 3.65 8.44 -23.78
C GLY A 117 4.65 9.39 -24.43
N SER A 118 4.45 10.67 -24.21
CA SER A 118 5.36 11.69 -24.73
C SER A 118 6.79 11.48 -24.21
N PRO A 119 7.80 11.47 -25.09
CA PRO A 119 9.19 11.38 -24.66
C PRO A 119 9.63 12.69 -24.01
N VAL A 120 10.39 12.58 -22.93
CA VAL A 120 10.94 13.73 -22.20
C VAL A 120 12.43 13.54 -21.96
N ARG A 121 13.15 14.67 -21.83
CA ARG A 121 14.55 14.69 -21.45
C ARG A 121 14.66 15.33 -20.07
N LEU A 122 15.24 14.59 -19.13
CA LEU A 122 15.43 15.02 -17.75
C LEU A 122 16.88 15.40 -17.52
N GLN A 123 17.06 16.51 -16.83
CA GLN A 123 18.35 16.92 -16.30
C GLN A 123 18.27 16.87 -14.78
N PHE A 124 19.15 16.09 -14.18
CA PHE A 124 19.23 16.00 -12.73
C PHE A 124 20.25 17.00 -12.19
N GLU A 125 19.95 17.59 -11.05
CA GLU A 125 20.86 18.51 -10.38
C GLU A 125 22.19 17.81 -10.03
N GLY A 126 23.29 18.52 -10.22
CA GLY A 126 24.64 17.97 -9.99
C GLY A 126 25.21 17.13 -11.13
N TRP A 127 24.44 16.95 -12.23
CA TRP A 127 24.94 16.31 -13.45
C TRP A 127 25.19 17.37 -14.52
N PRO A 128 26.43 17.49 -15.04
CA PRO A 128 26.69 18.43 -16.10
C PRO A 128 25.95 18.03 -17.37
N ALA A 129 25.10 18.92 -17.87
CA ALA A 129 24.42 18.73 -19.14
C ALA A 129 24.85 19.77 -20.16
N ILE A 130 25.14 19.32 -21.38
CA ILE A 130 25.45 20.17 -22.51
C ILE A 130 24.35 19.97 -23.54
N GLN A 131 23.66 21.05 -23.87
CA GLN A 131 22.65 21.07 -24.93
C GLN A 131 23.21 21.81 -26.13
N PHE A 132 23.08 21.26 -27.32
CA PHE A 132 23.46 21.92 -28.57
C PHE A 132 22.25 22.67 -29.11
N VAL A 133 22.42 23.99 -29.32
CA VAL A 133 21.40 24.85 -29.91
C VAL A 133 21.11 24.39 -31.34
N GLY A 134 19.82 24.09 -31.61
CA GLY A 134 19.38 23.59 -32.91
C GLY A 134 19.26 22.07 -33.01
N TRP A 135 19.77 21.29 -32.07
CA TRP A 135 19.67 19.84 -32.07
C TRP A 135 19.31 19.31 -30.65
N PRO A 136 18.05 19.52 -30.20
CA PRO A 136 17.65 19.18 -28.83
C PRO A 136 17.70 17.67 -28.52
N SER A 137 17.75 16.82 -29.56
CA SER A 137 17.91 15.39 -29.41
C SER A 137 19.34 14.94 -29.05
N ILE A 138 20.32 15.83 -29.20
CA ILE A 138 21.72 15.56 -28.87
C ILE A 138 22.08 16.37 -27.61
N ALA A 139 21.57 15.92 -26.47
CA ALA A 139 21.90 16.49 -25.18
C ALA A 139 22.75 15.49 -24.38
N ILE A 140 23.99 15.84 -24.08
CA ILE A 140 24.88 15.03 -23.24
C ILE A 140 24.58 15.35 -21.79
N GLY A 141 24.49 14.30 -20.93
CA GLY A 141 24.21 14.47 -19.50
C GLY A 141 22.73 14.65 -19.16
N THR A 142 21.85 14.45 -20.12
CA THR A 142 20.40 14.33 -19.89
C THR A 142 19.96 12.87 -20.02
N PHE A 143 18.84 12.54 -19.38
CA PHE A 143 18.35 11.18 -19.29
C PHE A 143 16.99 11.07 -19.95
N GLY A 144 16.76 9.99 -20.68
CA GLY A 144 15.50 9.71 -21.35
C GLY A 144 14.40 9.34 -20.36
N GLY A 145 13.21 9.87 -20.56
CA GLY A 145 12.02 9.52 -19.82
C GLY A 145 10.80 9.46 -20.73
N GLU A 146 9.74 8.90 -20.24
CA GLU A 146 8.45 8.78 -20.91
C GLU A 146 7.34 9.16 -19.94
N VAL A 147 6.40 9.96 -20.39
CA VAL A 147 5.22 10.33 -19.61
C VAL A 147 4.34 9.10 -19.45
N VAL A 148 4.18 8.62 -18.22
CA VAL A 148 3.34 7.45 -17.92
C VAL A 148 1.97 7.84 -17.39
N PHE A 149 1.89 8.98 -16.71
CA PHE A 149 0.65 9.42 -16.11
C PHE A 149 0.60 10.95 -16.06
N VAL A 150 -0.62 11.47 -16.25
CA VAL A 150 -0.92 12.91 -16.17
C VAL A 150 -2.19 13.04 -15.34
N ASP A 151 -2.16 13.86 -14.29
CA ASP A 151 -3.34 14.11 -13.48
C ASP A 151 -4.43 14.83 -14.30
N ALA A 152 -5.68 14.39 -14.14
CA ALA A 152 -6.82 15.00 -14.82
C ALA A 152 -7.25 16.33 -14.20
N ALA A 153 -6.82 16.63 -12.98
CA ALA A 153 -7.15 17.86 -12.27
C ALA A 153 -5.87 18.57 -11.85
N GLY A 154 -5.86 19.88 -12.01
CA GLY A 154 -4.77 20.72 -11.51
C GLY A 154 -4.86 20.92 -10.01
N ASP A 155 -3.72 21.27 -9.42
CA ASP A 155 -3.63 21.71 -8.03
C ASP A 155 -4.27 23.12 -7.87
N PRO A 156 -4.40 23.66 -6.64
CA PRO A 156 -4.93 25.01 -6.40
C PRO A 156 -4.13 26.12 -7.09
N SER A 157 -2.88 25.87 -7.49
CA SER A 157 -2.06 26.83 -8.25
C SER A 157 -2.26 26.73 -9.77
N GLY A 158 -3.12 25.82 -10.24
CA GLY A 158 -3.41 25.58 -11.66
C GLY A 158 -2.36 24.72 -12.36
N LYS A 159 -1.48 24.05 -11.61
CA LYS A 159 -0.47 23.15 -12.16
C LYS A 159 -0.96 21.71 -12.13
N PHE A 160 -0.58 20.95 -13.14
CA PHE A 160 -0.89 19.54 -13.29
C PHE A 160 0.33 18.68 -13.00
N ARG A 161 0.14 17.63 -12.21
CA ARG A 161 1.18 16.66 -11.91
C ARG A 161 1.34 15.69 -13.08
N VAL A 162 2.56 15.52 -13.52
CA VAL A 162 2.97 14.60 -14.58
C VAL A 162 4.00 13.64 -14.02
N VAL A 163 3.78 12.34 -14.20
CA VAL A 163 4.69 11.29 -13.76
C VAL A 163 5.44 10.75 -14.94
N VAL A 164 6.76 10.74 -14.80
CA VAL A 164 7.71 10.31 -15.84
C VAL A 164 8.43 9.06 -15.35
N ALA A 165 8.42 8.01 -16.18
CA ALA A 165 9.21 6.80 -15.97
C ALA A 165 10.52 6.83 -16.78
N PRO A 166 11.53 6.06 -16.38
CA PRO A 166 12.72 5.86 -17.19
C PRO A 166 12.36 5.27 -18.56
N SER A 167 12.91 5.88 -19.61
CA SER A 167 12.85 5.32 -20.96
C SER A 167 14.27 4.95 -21.39
N PRO A 168 14.45 3.78 -22.04
CA PRO A 168 15.77 3.37 -22.52
C PRO A 168 16.32 4.42 -23.47
N ASP A 169 17.47 4.97 -23.11
CA ASP A 169 18.20 5.91 -23.93
C ASP A 169 19.46 5.21 -24.46
N ILE A 170 19.62 5.19 -25.78
CA ILE A 170 20.77 4.54 -26.42
C ILE A 170 21.70 5.65 -26.92
N VAL A 171 22.87 5.75 -26.31
CA VAL A 171 23.90 6.66 -26.70
C VAL A 171 25.08 5.89 -27.31
N MET A 172 25.63 6.40 -28.38
CA MET A 172 26.83 5.82 -28.99
C MET A 172 28.05 6.23 -28.14
N LYS A 173 28.64 5.27 -27.43
CA LYS A 173 29.88 5.46 -26.68
C LYS A 173 30.95 4.57 -27.30
N ASP A 174 32.04 5.17 -27.73
CA ASP A 174 33.18 4.50 -28.40
C ASP A 174 32.74 3.63 -29.59
N GLY A 175 31.76 4.12 -30.38
CA GLY A 175 31.25 3.43 -31.54
C GLY A 175 30.31 2.26 -31.23
N LYS A 176 29.95 2.04 -29.94
CA LYS A 176 29.00 0.98 -29.50
C LYS A 176 27.73 1.59 -28.92
N PRO A 177 26.54 1.05 -29.25
CA PRO A 177 25.31 1.50 -28.63
C PRO A 177 25.33 1.09 -27.15
N THR A 178 25.30 2.08 -26.25
CA THR A 178 25.29 1.86 -24.81
C THR A 178 23.98 2.40 -24.26
N LYS A 179 23.29 1.57 -23.46
CA LYS A 179 22.07 1.98 -22.74
C LYS A 179 22.46 2.89 -21.59
N VAL A 180 21.84 4.05 -21.53
CA VAL A 180 22.01 5.01 -20.43
C VAL A 180 20.80 4.86 -19.50
N GLU A 181 21.07 4.56 -18.24
CA GLU A 181 20.06 4.47 -17.18
C GLU A 181 20.11 5.72 -16.30
N TRP A 182 19.01 5.99 -15.62
CA TRP A 182 18.97 7.07 -14.63
C TRP A 182 20.01 6.83 -13.53
N PRO A 183 20.63 7.87 -12.98
CA PRO A 183 21.63 7.70 -11.95
C PRO A 183 21.05 7.00 -10.71
N GLY A 184 21.71 5.90 -10.30
CA GLY A 184 21.26 5.03 -9.22
C GLY A 184 21.80 5.35 -7.84
N GLU A 185 22.94 6.00 -7.77
CA GLU A 185 23.76 6.03 -6.56
C GLU A 185 23.58 7.27 -5.65
N ARG A 186 22.63 8.15 -5.94
CA ARG A 186 22.49 9.43 -5.21
C ARG A 186 21.08 9.70 -4.68
N TRP A 187 20.33 8.66 -4.42
CA TRP A 187 18.95 8.77 -3.84
C TRP A 187 18.89 8.15 -2.48
#